data_da45841369f41bdbd30527281af2bc49
#
_entry.id   da45841369f41bdbd30527281af2bc49
#
_cell.length_a   1.000
_cell.length_b   1.000
_cell.length_c   1.000
_cell.angle_alpha   90.00
_cell.angle_beta   90.00
_cell.angle_gamma   90.00
#
_symmetry.space_group_name_H-M   'P 1'
#
loop_
_entity.id
_entity.type
_entity.pdbx_description
1 polymer ?
#
loop_
_entity_poly.entity_id
_entity_poly.type
_entity_poly.pdbx_seq_one_letter_code
_entity_poly.pdbx_strand_id
1 'polypeptide(L)'
;VRRPVFAIRLRPKRIFRLDEYEARGILTSLSDPLNRIRRRDDFAETVRGLSHADVIRRAVAAKKNILVVGSTGSGKTTLVNAILDALVQIAPHDRVISIEDTTELQCAVRNYIDLRAVGAVTMLDCLRACMRLKPTRIVVGEVRGAEAHTMLKAWNTGHPGGAATVHANDALGGLVRLESLVAEATSAPQQSLISEAVDLVVFVDEEAGVEAGRKVREVALVMGYRDGRYQVEYV
;
A
#
# COMPACT_ATOMS: atom_id res chain seq x y z
N VAL A 1 16.45 10.06 -7.40
CA VAL A 1 17.07 8.71 -7.50
C VAL A 1 18.57 8.80 -7.31
N ARG A 2 19.17 7.81 -6.62
CA ARG A 2 20.62 7.71 -6.45
C ARG A 2 21.37 7.25 -7.71
N ARG A 3 20.64 6.57 -8.61
CA ARG A 3 21.18 6.04 -9.88
C ARG A 3 20.17 6.27 -10.99
N PRO A 4 20.61 6.46 -12.25
CA PRO A 4 19.70 6.53 -13.39
C PRO A 4 18.82 5.27 -13.47
N VAL A 5 17.52 5.48 -13.68
CA VAL A 5 16.53 4.40 -13.80
C VAL A 5 15.78 4.60 -15.10
N PHE A 6 15.54 3.51 -15.82
CA PHE A 6 14.73 3.53 -17.02
C PHE A 6 13.84 2.28 -17.10
N ALA A 7 12.74 2.41 -17.81
CA ALA A 7 11.88 1.29 -18.19
C ALA A 7 11.58 1.38 -19.69
N ILE A 8 11.74 0.26 -20.38
CA ILE A 8 11.49 0.18 -21.82
C ILE A 8 10.22 -0.65 -22.05
N ARG A 9 9.21 -0.03 -22.66
CA ARG A 9 8.01 -0.73 -23.09
C ARG A 9 8.15 -1.08 -24.57
N LEU A 10 8.34 -2.35 -24.85
CA LEU A 10 8.40 -2.85 -26.24
C LEU A 10 6.98 -2.98 -26.78
N ARG A 11 6.80 -2.61 -28.06
CA ARG A 11 5.58 -2.93 -28.78
C ARG A 11 5.51 -4.44 -29.03
N PRO A 12 4.30 -5.05 -28.98
CA PRO A 12 4.13 -6.43 -29.39
C PRO A 12 4.63 -6.63 -30.82
N LYS A 13 5.40 -7.69 -31.07
CA LYS A 13 5.91 -8.01 -32.42
C LYS A 13 4.82 -8.50 -33.36
N ARG A 14 3.70 -8.96 -32.84
CA ARG A 14 2.54 -9.41 -33.62
C ARG A 14 1.24 -9.07 -32.89
N ILE A 15 0.17 -8.95 -33.65
CA ILE A 15 -1.20 -8.84 -33.14
C ILE A 15 -1.76 -10.26 -33.03
N PHE A 16 -2.24 -10.64 -31.87
CA PHE A 16 -2.93 -11.91 -31.68
C PHE A 16 -4.39 -11.78 -32.15
N ARG A 17 -4.91 -12.82 -32.82
CA ARG A 17 -6.31 -12.91 -33.19
C ARG A 17 -7.15 -13.41 -32.01
N LEU A 18 -8.47 -13.14 -32.02
CA LEU A 18 -9.36 -13.61 -30.97
C LEU A 18 -9.39 -15.13 -30.88
N ASP A 19 -9.37 -15.82 -32.03
CA ASP A 19 -9.33 -17.30 -32.11
C ASP A 19 -8.10 -17.87 -31.37
N GLU A 20 -6.95 -17.17 -31.42
CA GLU A 20 -5.75 -17.57 -30.69
C GLU A 20 -5.88 -17.34 -29.17
N TYR A 21 -6.64 -16.32 -28.75
CA TYR A 21 -6.97 -16.10 -27.33
C TYR A 21 -7.90 -17.18 -26.82
N GLU A 22 -8.88 -17.58 -27.62
CA GLU A 22 -9.80 -18.67 -27.29
C GLU A 22 -9.06 -20.01 -27.20
N ALA A 23 -8.29 -20.38 -28.21
CA ALA A 23 -7.49 -21.61 -28.23
C ALA A 23 -6.50 -21.73 -27.07
N ARG A 24 -6.05 -20.60 -26.51
CA ARG A 24 -5.17 -20.54 -25.32
C ARG A 24 -5.93 -20.48 -23.99
N GLY A 25 -7.25 -20.56 -24.01
CA GLY A 25 -8.08 -20.46 -22.83
C GLY A 25 -8.14 -19.06 -22.19
N ILE A 26 -7.71 -18.01 -22.93
CA ILE A 26 -7.73 -16.64 -22.41
C ILE A 26 -9.14 -16.06 -22.44
N LEU A 27 -9.95 -16.48 -23.43
CA LEU A 27 -11.37 -16.13 -23.57
C LEU A 27 -12.25 -17.31 -23.12
N THR A 28 -12.06 -17.77 -21.91
CA THR A 28 -12.94 -18.78 -21.30
C THR A 28 -14.05 -18.09 -20.51
N SER A 29 -15.28 -18.61 -20.62
CA SER A 29 -16.35 -18.20 -19.73
C SER A 29 -16.03 -18.63 -18.31
N LEU A 30 -16.11 -17.71 -17.36
CA LEU A 30 -16.00 -18.03 -15.94
C LEU A 30 -17.29 -18.73 -15.50
N SER A 31 -17.16 -19.70 -14.58
CA SER A 31 -18.30 -20.33 -13.90
C SER A 31 -19.10 -19.34 -13.05
N ASP A 32 -18.52 -18.19 -12.72
CA ASP A 32 -19.17 -17.05 -12.07
C ASP A 32 -19.35 -15.91 -13.08
N PRO A 33 -20.53 -15.79 -13.73
CA PRO A 33 -20.79 -14.77 -14.75
C PRO A 33 -20.79 -13.35 -14.20
N LEU A 34 -20.85 -13.17 -12.88
CA LEU A 34 -20.85 -11.83 -12.29
C LEU A 34 -19.43 -11.33 -12.03
N ASN A 35 -18.41 -12.18 -11.93
CA ASN A 35 -17.02 -11.83 -11.61
C ASN A 35 -16.87 -10.56 -10.72
N ARG A 36 -18.00 -10.17 -10.12
CA ARG A 36 -18.14 -9.03 -9.21
C ARG A 36 -17.96 -9.46 -7.77
N ILE A 37 -18.02 -10.75 -7.55
CA ILE A 37 -17.61 -11.33 -6.30
C ILE A 37 -16.08 -11.28 -6.37
N ARG A 38 -15.50 -10.17 -5.91
CA ARG A 38 -14.16 -10.23 -5.36
C ARG A 38 -14.12 -11.54 -4.59
N ARG A 39 -13.20 -12.44 -4.92
CA ARG A 39 -12.97 -13.63 -4.10
C ARG A 39 -13.07 -13.15 -2.68
N ARG A 40 -14.04 -13.68 -1.93
CA ARG A 40 -14.20 -13.34 -0.53
C ARG A 40 -12.80 -13.35 0.04
N ASP A 41 -12.36 -12.21 0.50
CA ASP A 41 -10.98 -12.08 0.96
C ASP A 41 -10.90 -12.77 2.31
N ASP A 42 -10.50 -14.02 2.29
CA ASP A 42 -10.36 -14.87 3.50
C ASP A 42 -9.20 -14.40 4.39
N PHE A 43 -8.54 -13.28 4.04
CA PHE A 43 -7.38 -12.78 4.76
C PHE A 43 -7.68 -12.58 6.25
N ALA A 44 -8.81 -11.98 6.60
CA ALA A 44 -9.23 -11.79 7.98
C ALA A 44 -9.27 -13.12 8.76
N GLU A 45 -9.81 -14.18 8.15
CA GLU A 45 -9.87 -15.51 8.77
C GLU A 45 -8.48 -16.12 8.97
N THR A 46 -7.53 -15.83 8.07
CA THR A 46 -6.17 -16.37 8.12
C THR A 46 -5.28 -15.72 9.18
N VAL A 47 -5.67 -14.57 9.71
CA VAL A 47 -4.85 -13.80 10.66
C VAL A 47 -5.42 -13.73 12.08
N ARG A 48 -6.65 -14.21 12.30
CA ARG A 48 -7.25 -14.26 13.63
C ARG A 48 -6.41 -15.03 14.61
N GLY A 49 -6.17 -14.43 15.78
CA GLY A 49 -5.40 -15.05 16.87
C GLY A 49 -3.90 -15.12 16.63
N LEU A 50 -3.39 -14.53 15.56
CA LEU A 50 -1.95 -14.40 15.33
C LEU A 50 -1.37 -13.22 16.12
N SER A 51 -0.06 -13.26 16.36
CA SER A 51 0.66 -12.08 16.85
C SER A 51 0.61 -10.92 15.84
N HIS A 52 0.66 -9.67 16.28
CA HIS A 52 0.72 -8.50 15.40
C HIS A 52 1.85 -8.62 14.34
N ALA A 53 3.01 -9.16 14.75
CA ALA A 53 4.13 -9.39 13.82
C ALA A 53 3.78 -10.40 12.73
N ASP A 54 3.05 -11.47 13.06
CA ASP A 54 2.65 -12.48 12.07
C ASP A 54 1.52 -11.98 11.18
N VAL A 55 0.60 -11.17 11.72
CA VAL A 55 -0.41 -10.47 10.91
C VAL A 55 0.26 -9.60 9.85
N ILE A 56 1.26 -8.80 10.23
CA ILE A 56 2.02 -7.94 9.30
C ILE A 56 2.77 -8.79 8.26
N ARG A 57 3.47 -9.87 8.67
CA ARG A 57 4.15 -10.78 7.73
C ARG A 57 3.17 -11.40 6.73
N ARG A 58 2.00 -11.85 7.19
CA ARG A 58 0.93 -12.36 6.34
C ARG A 58 0.41 -11.31 5.38
N ALA A 59 0.21 -10.06 5.85
CA ALA A 59 -0.20 -8.95 5.01
C ALA A 59 0.83 -8.68 3.89
N VAL A 60 2.13 -8.68 4.21
CA VAL A 60 3.21 -8.56 3.23
C VAL A 60 3.15 -9.68 2.19
N ALA A 61 3.00 -10.95 2.64
CA ALA A 61 2.92 -12.12 1.76
C ALA A 61 1.69 -12.07 0.84
N ALA A 62 0.54 -11.67 1.37
CA ALA A 62 -0.71 -11.57 0.66
C ALA A 62 -0.84 -10.28 -0.20
N LYS A 63 0.22 -9.46 -0.28
CA LYS A 63 0.23 -8.16 -0.98
C LYS A 63 -0.87 -7.22 -0.51
N LYS A 64 -1.10 -7.16 0.81
CA LYS A 64 -2.01 -6.21 1.42
C LYS A 64 -1.36 -4.84 1.56
N ASN A 65 -2.13 -3.78 1.33
CA ASN A 65 -1.67 -2.41 1.51
C ASN A 65 -1.75 -2.04 2.99
N ILE A 66 -0.64 -1.59 3.54
CA ILE A 66 -0.47 -1.33 4.97
C ILE A 66 -0.34 0.18 5.20
N LEU A 67 -1.23 0.75 5.98
CA LEU A 67 -1.14 2.12 6.47
C LEU A 67 -0.60 2.11 7.89
N VAL A 68 0.56 2.72 8.10
CA VAL A 68 1.16 2.88 9.44
C VAL A 68 0.82 4.27 9.96
N VAL A 69 0.18 4.33 11.11
CA VAL A 69 -0.27 5.58 11.71
C VAL A 69 0.34 5.80 13.10
N GLY A 70 0.44 7.05 13.52
CA GLY A 70 0.98 7.42 14.82
C GLY A 70 1.41 8.89 14.87
N SER A 71 1.79 9.36 16.05
CA SER A 71 2.31 10.70 16.29
C SER A 71 3.72 10.90 15.70
N THR A 72 4.22 12.13 15.73
CA THR A 72 5.64 12.42 15.39
C THR A 72 6.53 11.72 16.42
N GLY A 73 7.57 11.03 15.94
CA GLY A 73 8.51 10.31 16.82
C GLY A 73 8.03 8.92 17.28
N SER A 74 6.78 8.54 17.05
CA SER A 74 6.23 7.24 17.49
C SER A 74 6.89 6.01 16.84
N GLY A 75 7.68 6.19 15.78
CA GLY A 75 8.40 5.10 15.11
C GLY A 75 7.72 4.53 13.87
N LYS A 76 6.82 5.29 13.23
CA LYS A 76 6.16 4.88 11.97
C LYS A 76 7.15 4.43 10.90
N THR A 77 8.15 5.27 10.58
CA THR A 77 9.18 4.96 9.59
C THR A 77 10.02 3.75 10.00
N THR A 78 10.30 3.59 11.29
CA THR A 78 11.00 2.40 11.82
C THR A 78 10.19 1.13 11.58
N LEU A 79 8.87 1.19 11.77
CA LEU A 79 7.98 0.06 11.51
C LEU A 79 7.88 -0.23 10.00
N VAL A 80 7.80 0.80 9.15
CA VAL A 80 7.85 0.60 7.69
C VAL A 80 9.17 -0.03 7.26
N ASN A 81 10.30 0.33 7.85
CA ASN A 81 11.58 -0.32 7.58
C ASN A 81 11.58 -1.80 7.99
N ALA A 82 10.94 -2.16 9.10
CA ALA A 82 10.75 -3.57 9.49
C ALA A 82 9.83 -4.33 8.51
N ILE A 83 8.79 -3.68 7.97
CA ILE A 83 7.94 -4.24 6.91
C ILE A 83 8.76 -4.46 5.63
N LEU A 84 9.62 -3.53 5.26
CA LEU A 84 10.52 -3.65 4.10
C LEU A 84 11.57 -4.76 4.30
N ASP A 85 12.08 -4.95 5.51
CA ASP A 85 12.97 -6.07 5.84
C ASP A 85 12.25 -7.42 5.69
N ALA A 86 11.04 -7.54 6.23
CA ALA A 86 10.21 -8.73 6.03
C ALA A 86 9.94 -9.00 4.54
N LEU A 87 9.77 -7.95 3.73
CA LEU A 87 9.57 -8.08 2.29
C LEU A 87 10.78 -8.70 1.57
N VAL A 88 12.01 -8.41 2.03
CA VAL A 88 13.23 -9.03 1.46
C VAL A 88 13.18 -10.55 1.55
N GLN A 89 12.66 -11.06 2.66
CA GLN A 89 12.56 -12.51 2.90
C GLN A 89 11.38 -13.15 2.15
N ILE A 90 10.25 -12.44 2.11
CA ILE A 90 8.98 -12.97 1.61
C ILE A 90 8.88 -12.85 0.08
N ALA A 91 9.34 -11.73 -0.50
CA ALA A 91 9.17 -11.42 -1.91
C ALA A 91 10.42 -10.76 -2.53
N PRO A 92 11.59 -11.44 -2.53
CA PRO A 92 12.88 -10.87 -2.93
C PRO A 92 12.94 -10.43 -4.41
N HIS A 93 12.00 -10.89 -5.22
CA HIS A 93 11.93 -10.57 -6.66
C HIS A 93 11.00 -9.41 -6.98
N ASP A 94 10.27 -8.88 -6.00
CA ASP A 94 9.38 -7.74 -6.21
C ASP A 94 10.18 -6.49 -6.59
N ARG A 95 9.62 -5.69 -7.51
CA ARG A 95 10.14 -4.37 -7.82
C ARG A 95 9.52 -3.36 -6.88
N VAL A 96 10.28 -2.93 -5.90
CA VAL A 96 9.84 -1.97 -4.88
C VAL A 96 10.27 -0.57 -5.29
N ILE A 97 9.33 0.36 -5.29
CA ILE A 97 9.62 1.78 -5.49
C ILE A 97 9.17 2.53 -4.24
N SER A 98 10.13 3.19 -3.57
CA SER A 98 9.81 4.13 -2.51
C SER A 98 9.75 5.56 -3.02
N ILE A 99 8.92 6.36 -2.36
CA ILE A 99 8.75 7.79 -2.64
C ILE A 99 8.80 8.53 -1.31
N GLU A 100 9.75 9.47 -1.21
CA GLU A 100 10.02 10.23 0.01
C GLU A 100 10.43 11.66 -0.32
N ASP A 101 10.20 12.57 0.59
CA ASP A 101 10.83 13.90 0.62
C ASP A 101 12.16 13.88 1.40
N THR A 102 12.19 13.18 2.51
CA THR A 102 13.38 12.96 3.36
C THR A 102 13.75 11.47 3.32
N THR A 103 15.03 11.16 3.15
CA THR A 103 15.50 9.78 3.03
C THR A 103 15.55 9.11 4.39
N GLU A 104 14.57 8.27 4.69
CA GLU A 104 14.46 7.50 5.92
C GLU A 104 14.24 6.01 5.68
N LEU A 105 13.64 5.65 4.53
CA LEU A 105 13.34 4.27 4.20
C LEU A 105 14.60 3.51 3.77
N GLN A 106 14.70 2.28 4.27
CA GLN A 106 15.79 1.36 4.00
C GLN A 106 15.21 0.08 3.41
N CYS A 107 15.55 -0.22 2.17
CA CYS A 107 15.07 -1.43 1.50
C CYS A 107 16.25 -2.18 0.87
N ALA A 108 16.44 -3.42 1.26
CA ALA A 108 17.49 -4.30 0.75
C ALA A 108 17.02 -5.22 -0.40
N VAL A 109 15.79 -5.04 -0.90
CA VAL A 109 15.31 -5.77 -2.08
C VAL A 109 16.19 -5.44 -3.28
N ARG A 110 16.61 -6.45 -4.03
CA ARG A 110 17.54 -6.29 -5.16
C ARG A 110 17.02 -5.32 -6.23
N ASN A 111 15.72 -5.35 -6.51
CA ASN A 111 15.06 -4.47 -7.48
C ASN A 111 14.36 -3.30 -6.79
N TYR A 112 15.16 -2.46 -6.15
CA TYR A 112 14.69 -1.31 -5.40
C TYR A 112 15.04 0.00 -6.10
N ILE A 113 14.08 0.93 -6.13
CA ILE A 113 14.21 2.28 -6.66
C ILE A 113 13.72 3.27 -5.62
N ASP A 114 14.54 4.24 -5.26
CA ASP A 114 14.15 5.38 -4.44
C ASP A 114 13.85 6.61 -5.32
N LEU A 115 12.65 7.14 -5.24
CA LEU A 115 12.26 8.42 -5.84
C LEU A 115 12.17 9.47 -4.74
N ARG A 116 12.74 10.65 -5.00
CA ARG A 116 12.77 11.73 -4.01
C ARG A 116 12.08 12.97 -4.54
N ALA A 117 11.19 13.51 -3.74
CA ALA A 117 10.62 14.84 -3.92
C ALA A 117 11.61 15.88 -3.41
N VAL A 118 12.27 16.62 -4.32
CA VAL A 118 13.29 17.62 -3.99
C VAL A 118 13.13 18.83 -4.90
N GLY A 119 13.17 20.01 -4.32
CA GLY A 119 13.06 21.26 -5.07
C GLY A 119 11.70 21.39 -5.75
N ALA A 120 11.69 21.49 -7.07
CA ALA A 120 10.46 21.62 -7.87
C ALA A 120 9.74 20.27 -8.13
N VAL A 121 10.36 19.13 -7.77
CA VAL A 121 9.75 17.80 -7.96
C VAL A 121 8.93 17.45 -6.73
N THR A 122 7.63 17.30 -6.90
CA THR A 122 6.70 16.99 -5.82
C THR A 122 6.54 15.47 -5.59
N MET A 123 5.96 15.09 -4.45
CA MET A 123 5.55 13.70 -4.17
C MET A 123 4.60 13.17 -5.25
N LEU A 124 3.70 14.02 -5.73
CA LEU A 124 2.77 13.67 -6.81
C LEU A 124 3.50 13.40 -8.14
N ASP A 125 4.54 14.15 -8.47
CA ASP A 125 5.35 13.92 -9.67
C ASP A 125 6.11 12.60 -9.56
N CYS A 126 6.65 12.29 -8.39
CA CYS A 126 7.28 11.00 -8.10
C CYS A 126 6.29 9.84 -8.27
N LEU A 127 5.07 9.95 -7.76
CA LEU A 127 4.01 8.94 -7.94
C LEU A 127 3.64 8.74 -9.40
N ARG A 128 3.48 9.82 -10.17
CA ARG A 128 3.20 9.74 -11.62
C ARG A 128 4.35 9.08 -12.39
N ALA A 129 5.58 9.39 -12.05
CA ALA A 129 6.77 8.77 -12.65
C ALA A 129 6.87 7.28 -12.26
N CYS A 130 6.62 6.95 -11.00
CA CYS A 130 6.62 5.60 -10.47
C CYS A 130 5.74 4.65 -11.31
N MET A 131 4.53 5.05 -11.68
CA MET A 131 3.60 4.25 -12.48
C MET A 131 4.18 3.81 -13.84
N ARG A 132 5.14 4.56 -14.38
CA ARG A 132 5.82 4.24 -15.65
C ARG A 132 7.02 3.31 -15.48
N LEU A 133 7.47 3.11 -14.24
CA LEU A 133 8.61 2.25 -13.93
C LEU A 133 8.21 0.79 -13.62
N LYS A 134 6.93 0.45 -13.80
CA LYS A 134 6.36 -0.89 -13.60
C LYS A 134 6.63 -1.43 -12.17
N PRO A 135 6.22 -0.73 -11.12
CA PRO A 135 6.37 -1.20 -9.74
C PRO A 135 5.55 -2.46 -9.50
N THR A 136 6.08 -3.39 -8.70
CA THR A 136 5.27 -4.43 -8.07
C THR A 136 4.65 -3.89 -6.80
N ARG A 137 5.40 -3.07 -6.04
CA ARG A 137 4.96 -2.43 -4.80
C ARG A 137 5.38 -0.97 -4.77
N ILE A 138 4.50 -0.13 -4.24
CA ILE A 138 4.74 1.31 -4.06
C ILE A 138 4.71 1.60 -2.56
N VAL A 139 5.80 2.15 -2.04
CA VAL A 139 5.93 2.56 -0.65
C VAL A 139 6.08 4.08 -0.59
N VAL A 140 5.30 4.72 0.26
CA VAL A 140 5.35 6.18 0.44
C VAL A 140 5.79 6.47 1.87
N GLY A 141 6.93 7.15 2.03
CA GLY A 141 7.51 7.42 3.34
C GLY A 141 6.53 8.12 4.26
N GLU A 142 5.93 9.20 3.79
CA GLU A 142 4.84 9.90 4.48
C GLU A 142 3.89 10.54 3.48
N VAL A 143 2.60 10.47 3.76
CA VAL A 143 1.54 11.11 2.97
C VAL A 143 1.03 12.32 3.74
N ARG A 144 1.16 13.50 3.13
CA ARG A 144 0.85 14.79 3.77
C ARG A 144 -0.17 15.63 3.04
N GLY A 145 -0.48 15.32 1.77
CA GLY A 145 -1.34 16.14 0.92
C GLY A 145 -2.03 15.38 -0.20
N ALA A 146 -2.29 16.09 -1.29
CA ALA A 146 -3.06 15.63 -2.46
C ALA A 146 -2.52 14.36 -3.14
N GLU A 147 -1.25 14.00 -2.93
CA GLU A 147 -0.65 12.75 -3.42
C GLU A 147 -1.36 11.50 -2.88
N ALA A 148 -2.04 11.60 -1.72
CA ALA A 148 -2.85 10.54 -1.14
C ALA A 148 -3.81 9.92 -2.16
N HIS A 149 -4.52 10.73 -2.93
CA HIS A 149 -5.48 10.27 -3.93
C HIS A 149 -4.82 9.43 -5.04
N THR A 150 -3.67 9.88 -5.55
CA THR A 150 -2.94 9.16 -6.59
C THR A 150 -2.35 7.85 -6.06
N MET A 151 -1.84 7.85 -4.82
CA MET A 151 -1.34 6.65 -4.15
C MET A 151 -2.44 5.59 -4.00
N LEU A 152 -3.60 5.98 -3.45
CA LEU A 152 -4.73 5.07 -3.26
C LEU A 152 -5.23 4.48 -4.58
N LYS A 153 -5.33 5.30 -5.63
CA LYS A 153 -5.64 4.80 -6.98
C LYS A 153 -4.61 3.79 -7.49
N ALA A 154 -3.32 4.05 -7.30
CA ALA A 154 -2.27 3.13 -7.71
C ALA A 154 -2.39 1.79 -6.97
N TRP A 155 -2.60 1.82 -5.65
CA TRP A 155 -2.80 0.63 -4.83
C TRP A 155 -4.03 -0.18 -5.26
N ASN A 156 -5.14 0.50 -5.57
CA ASN A 156 -6.39 -0.16 -5.97
C ASN A 156 -6.37 -0.67 -7.43
N THR A 157 -5.49 -0.16 -8.30
CA THR A 157 -5.51 -0.44 -9.74
C THR A 157 -4.29 -1.21 -10.25
N GLY A 158 -3.75 -2.15 -9.49
CA GLY A 158 -2.75 -3.10 -9.99
C GLY A 158 -1.37 -3.03 -9.35
N HIS A 159 -1.19 -2.22 -8.29
CA HIS A 159 0.05 -2.14 -7.52
C HIS A 159 -0.19 -2.40 -6.01
N PRO A 160 -0.77 -3.57 -5.64
CA PRO A 160 -1.06 -3.91 -4.24
C PRO A 160 0.21 -4.24 -3.46
N GLY A 161 0.10 -4.25 -2.13
CA GLY A 161 1.19 -4.63 -1.22
C GLY A 161 2.14 -3.49 -0.93
N GLY A 162 1.65 -2.27 -1.01
CA GLY A 162 2.37 -1.07 -0.61
C GLY A 162 2.35 -0.83 0.90
N ALA A 163 3.13 0.15 1.33
CA ALA A 163 3.08 0.70 2.68
C ALA A 163 3.19 2.23 2.64
N ALA A 164 2.53 2.91 3.56
CA ALA A 164 2.64 4.36 3.70
C ALA A 164 2.46 4.76 5.16
N THR A 165 2.93 5.96 5.52
CA THR A 165 2.66 6.52 6.84
C THR A 165 1.79 7.77 6.77
N VAL A 166 0.94 7.97 7.78
CA VAL A 166 0.24 9.22 8.04
C VAL A 166 0.23 9.54 9.53
N HIS A 167 0.06 10.80 9.86
CA HIS A 167 -0.14 11.22 11.24
C HIS A 167 -1.59 11.04 11.66
N ALA A 168 -1.83 10.20 12.65
CA ALA A 168 -3.13 10.02 13.32
C ALA A 168 -2.94 9.43 14.73
N ASN A 169 -3.99 9.50 15.56
CA ASN A 169 -3.96 9.12 16.97
C ASN A 169 -4.52 7.70 17.24
N ASP A 170 -5.06 7.05 16.22
CA ASP A 170 -5.59 5.68 16.24
C ASP A 170 -5.76 5.16 14.82
N ALA A 171 -6.10 3.89 14.67
CA ALA A 171 -6.25 3.25 13.35
C ALA A 171 -7.39 3.86 12.52
N LEU A 172 -8.54 4.13 13.15
CA LEU A 172 -9.70 4.71 12.46
C LEU A 172 -9.41 6.16 12.05
N GLY A 173 -8.78 6.93 12.94
CA GLY A 173 -8.31 8.29 12.67
C GLY A 173 -7.36 8.36 11.48
N GLY A 174 -6.57 7.30 11.22
CA GLY A 174 -5.74 7.18 10.03
C GLY A 174 -6.55 7.18 8.73
N LEU A 175 -7.65 6.46 8.68
CA LEU A 175 -8.55 6.43 7.53
C LEU A 175 -9.25 7.78 7.33
N VAL A 176 -9.72 8.40 8.42
CA VAL A 176 -10.33 9.74 8.39
C VAL A 176 -9.30 10.81 7.96
N ARG A 177 -8.05 10.66 8.40
CA ARG A 177 -6.96 11.54 7.96
C ARG A 177 -6.72 11.44 6.46
N LEU A 178 -6.76 10.23 5.88
CA LEU A 178 -6.68 10.04 4.43
C LEU A 178 -7.82 10.76 3.69
N GLU A 179 -9.05 10.78 4.23
CA GLU A 179 -10.14 11.56 3.61
C GLU A 179 -9.79 13.04 3.50
N SER A 180 -9.24 13.61 4.58
CA SER A 180 -8.84 15.03 4.59
C SER A 180 -7.76 15.30 3.55
N LEU A 181 -6.76 14.43 3.40
CA LEU A 181 -5.69 14.57 2.42
C LEU A 181 -6.19 14.38 0.99
N VAL A 182 -7.09 13.43 0.77
CA VAL A 182 -7.71 13.19 -0.55
C VAL A 182 -8.60 14.37 -0.95
N ALA A 183 -9.26 15.04 0.00
CA ALA A 183 -10.08 16.21 -0.26
C ALA A 183 -9.28 17.41 -0.83
N GLU A 184 -7.96 17.45 -0.63
CA GLU A 184 -7.07 18.43 -1.30
C GLU A 184 -6.96 18.21 -2.82
N ALA A 185 -7.23 16.98 -3.30
CA ALA A 185 -7.16 16.61 -4.71
C ALA A 185 -8.54 16.59 -5.40
N THR A 186 -9.62 16.34 -4.66
CA THR A 186 -10.97 16.19 -5.22
C THR A 186 -12.04 16.41 -4.16
N SER A 187 -13.11 17.10 -4.56
CA SER A 187 -14.29 17.29 -3.70
C SER A 187 -15.27 16.10 -3.72
N ALA A 188 -15.06 15.12 -4.60
CA ALA A 188 -15.90 13.93 -4.65
C ALA A 188 -15.62 13.01 -3.46
N PRO A 189 -16.65 12.41 -2.83
CA PRO A 189 -16.46 11.44 -1.75
C PRO A 189 -15.57 10.25 -2.20
N GLN A 190 -14.57 9.89 -1.39
CA GLN A 190 -13.60 8.85 -1.74
C GLN A 190 -13.47 7.74 -0.68
N GLN A 191 -14.42 7.65 0.26
CA GLN A 191 -14.39 6.64 1.34
C GLN A 191 -14.36 5.21 0.79
N SER A 192 -15.09 4.94 -0.30
CA SER A 192 -15.04 3.63 -0.96
C SER A 192 -13.64 3.34 -1.52
N LEU A 193 -13.00 4.32 -2.17
CA LEU A 193 -11.63 4.15 -2.66
C LEU A 193 -10.65 3.88 -1.51
N ILE A 194 -10.76 4.63 -0.40
CA ILE A 194 -9.90 4.46 0.77
C ILE A 194 -10.07 3.05 1.35
N SER A 195 -11.32 2.63 1.59
CA SER A 195 -11.62 1.32 2.17
C SER A 195 -11.31 0.14 1.24
N GLU A 196 -11.22 0.38 -0.07
CA GLU A 196 -10.80 -0.63 -1.05
C GLU A 196 -9.29 -0.69 -1.24
N ALA A 197 -8.60 0.43 -1.05
CA ALA A 197 -7.17 0.54 -1.27
C ALA A 197 -6.33 0.22 -0.03
N VAL A 198 -6.84 0.46 1.18
CA VAL A 198 -6.17 0.16 2.45
C VAL A 198 -6.73 -1.14 3.00
N ASP A 199 -5.88 -2.14 3.19
CA ASP A 199 -6.26 -3.44 3.74
C ASP A 199 -6.01 -3.53 5.25
N LEU A 200 -4.91 -2.94 5.74
CA LEU A 200 -4.46 -3.02 7.12
C LEU A 200 -4.02 -1.65 7.62
N VAL A 201 -4.46 -1.27 8.80
CA VAL A 201 -3.95 -0.09 9.52
C VAL A 201 -3.21 -0.56 10.78
N VAL A 202 -1.99 -0.06 10.98
CA VAL A 202 -1.16 -0.35 12.15
C VAL A 202 -0.88 0.95 12.89
N PHE A 203 -1.41 1.08 14.10
CA PHE A 203 -1.17 2.24 14.96
C PHE A 203 -0.02 1.96 15.90
N VAL A 204 1.00 2.81 15.86
CA VAL A 204 2.16 2.77 16.74
C VAL A 204 2.26 4.08 17.53
N ASP A 205 2.49 3.95 18.81
CA ASP A 205 2.56 5.08 19.73
C ASP A 205 3.71 4.92 20.73
N GLU A 206 4.08 6.01 21.38
CA GLU A 206 5.03 6.01 22.48
C GLU A 206 4.46 5.24 23.68
N GLU A 207 5.33 4.49 24.35
CA GLU A 207 4.96 3.72 25.55
C GLU A 207 6.06 3.84 26.60
N ALA A 208 5.78 4.58 27.66
CA ALA A 208 6.68 4.66 28.80
C ALA A 208 6.77 3.29 29.51
N GLY A 209 7.98 2.86 29.84
CA GLY A 209 8.21 1.59 30.54
C GLY A 209 8.46 0.39 29.64
N VAL A 210 8.37 0.55 28.31
CA VAL A 210 8.84 -0.44 27.34
C VAL A 210 10.27 -0.07 26.91
N GLU A 211 11.18 -1.05 26.85
CA GLU A 211 12.58 -0.83 26.48
C GLU A 211 12.74 -0.07 25.14
N ALA A 212 11.89 -0.39 24.15
CA ALA A 212 11.88 0.28 22.85
C ALA A 212 11.25 1.68 22.87
N GLY A 213 10.65 2.12 23.99
CA GLY A 213 9.96 3.40 24.14
C GLY A 213 8.71 3.56 23.29
N ARG A 214 8.26 2.51 22.60
CA ARG A 214 7.12 2.54 21.66
C ARG A 214 6.44 1.19 21.56
N LYS A 215 5.16 1.18 21.18
CA LYS A 215 4.37 -0.03 21.06
C LYS A 215 3.36 0.07 19.91
N VAL A 216 3.13 -1.02 19.20
CA VAL A 216 1.97 -1.17 18.34
C VAL A 216 0.75 -1.35 19.23
N ARG A 217 -0.16 -0.39 19.16
CA ARG A 217 -1.38 -0.33 19.98
C ARG A 217 -2.55 -1.04 19.32
N GLU A 218 -2.65 -0.85 17.99
CA GLU A 218 -3.76 -1.38 17.21
C GLU A 218 -3.25 -1.95 15.89
N VAL A 219 -3.83 -3.07 15.50
CA VAL A 219 -3.74 -3.63 14.17
C VAL A 219 -5.17 -3.88 13.71
N ALA A 220 -5.62 -3.14 12.71
CA ALA A 220 -7.00 -3.12 12.25
C ALA A 220 -7.09 -3.51 10.77
N LEU A 221 -7.87 -4.52 10.46
CA LEU A 221 -8.26 -4.90 9.11
C LEU A 221 -9.36 -3.97 8.61
N VAL A 222 -9.23 -3.44 7.41
CA VAL A 222 -10.25 -2.59 6.78
C VAL A 222 -11.20 -3.48 5.99
N MET A 223 -12.44 -3.62 6.47
CA MET A 223 -13.46 -4.52 5.91
C MET A 223 -14.38 -3.82 4.90
N GLY A 224 -14.28 -2.50 4.77
CA GLY A 224 -15.08 -1.70 3.84
C GLY A 224 -15.60 -0.40 4.43
N TYR A 225 -16.50 0.25 3.68
CA TYR A 225 -17.22 1.44 4.11
C TYR A 225 -18.72 1.23 3.90
N ARG A 226 -19.51 1.31 4.97
CA ARG A 226 -20.96 1.10 4.95
C ARG A 226 -21.63 2.01 5.99
N ASP A 227 -22.83 2.47 5.69
CA ASP A 227 -23.66 3.28 6.60
C ASP A 227 -22.91 4.52 7.14
N GLY A 228 -22.10 5.16 6.28
CA GLY A 228 -21.32 6.35 6.65
C GLY A 228 -20.11 6.09 7.54
N ARG A 229 -19.65 4.82 7.69
CA ARG A 229 -18.56 4.44 8.59
C ARG A 229 -17.62 3.41 7.96
N TYR A 230 -16.34 3.51 8.29
CA TYR A 230 -15.39 2.44 8.02
C TYR A 230 -15.71 1.24 8.91
N GLN A 231 -15.76 0.08 8.30
CA GLN A 231 -15.84 -1.19 9.00
C GLN A 231 -14.42 -1.70 9.22
N VAL A 232 -14.02 -1.85 10.46
CA VAL A 232 -12.70 -2.35 10.83
C VAL A 232 -12.84 -3.52 11.80
N GLU A 233 -11.92 -4.49 11.70
CA GLU A 233 -11.79 -5.61 12.65
C GLU A 233 -10.40 -5.54 13.28
N TYR A 234 -10.33 -5.39 14.60
CA TYR A 234 -9.08 -5.39 15.34
C TYR A 234 -8.61 -6.84 15.58
N VAL A 235 -7.30 -7.08 15.43
CA VAL A 235 -6.66 -8.39 15.54
C VAL A 235 -5.53 -8.40 16.55
#